data_ae47d6a6b0257f68535bd708c89093bb
#
_entry.id   ae47d6a6b0257f68535bd708c89093bb
#
_cell.length_a   1.000
_cell.length_b   1.000
_cell.length_c   1.000
_cell.angle_alpha   90.00
_cell.angle_beta   90.00
_cell.angle_gamma   90.00
#
_symmetry.space_group_name_H-M   'P 1'
#
loop_
_entity.id
_entity.type
_entity.pdbx_description
1 polymer ?
#
loop_
_entity_poly.entity_id
_entity_poly.type
_entity_poly.pdbx_seq_one_letter_code
_entity_poly.pdbx_strand_id
1 'polypeptide(L)'
;MASMDSTPPIDCHRLIVLFFEAIPGVNQIKAAADKLPRPAAVHLAQCDAHSERAAMWTRNPTGRLAIGRLALEYASEALDWETATAFADTLGGEAHWCLGASPIAHPLNTALTFSGTLQLCCFERREGLSDEELKHIWFNEHAPVAVETQNNVGYRQNLVLSSSHSPLDGIVEELFPIAAAASLTDFFADGDDPEKMMNHIQRLTESSERVLDLEKSSVIHMTEQRLL
;
A
#
# COMPACT_ATOMS: atom_id res chain seq x y z
N MET A 1 -3.95 -10.98 -33.17
CA MET A 1 -3.33 -11.37 -31.89
C MET A 1 -2.39 -10.23 -31.51
N ALA A 2 -2.86 -9.30 -30.70
CA ALA A 2 -2.01 -8.24 -30.15
C ALA A 2 -1.17 -8.86 -29.03
N SER A 3 0.12 -8.61 -29.03
CA SER A 3 1.06 -8.99 -27.98
C SER A 3 0.59 -8.39 -26.66
N MET A 4 0.17 -9.24 -25.72
CA MET A 4 -0.20 -8.86 -24.36
C MET A 4 1.06 -8.80 -23.47
N ASP A 5 2.00 -7.96 -23.85
CA ASP A 5 3.21 -7.72 -23.05
C ASP A 5 3.13 -6.31 -22.47
N SER A 6 2.07 -6.04 -21.70
CA SER A 6 1.97 -4.81 -20.90
C SER A 6 2.35 -5.12 -19.46
N THR A 7 3.65 -5.31 -19.22
CA THR A 7 4.20 -5.15 -17.87
C THR A 7 3.81 -3.74 -17.41
N PRO A 8 3.16 -3.58 -16.23
CA PRO A 8 2.85 -2.24 -15.73
C PRO A 8 4.12 -1.42 -15.66
N PRO A 9 4.06 -0.12 -15.89
CA PRO A 9 5.23 0.73 -15.74
C PRO A 9 5.66 0.69 -14.28
N ILE A 10 6.70 -0.12 -14.01
CA ILE A 10 7.42 -0.05 -12.74
C ILE A 10 8.07 1.32 -12.73
N ASP A 11 7.68 2.17 -11.78
CA ASP A 11 8.15 3.55 -11.70
C ASP A 11 9.27 3.74 -10.70
N CYS A 12 9.42 2.82 -9.72
CA CYS A 12 10.47 2.90 -8.72
C CYS A 12 10.70 1.57 -8.00
N HIS A 13 11.78 1.52 -7.20
CA HIS A 13 11.95 0.54 -6.14
C HIS A 13 11.55 1.15 -4.80
N ARG A 14 10.95 0.38 -3.90
CA ARG A 14 10.57 0.84 -2.56
C ARG A 14 11.08 -0.11 -1.50
N LEU A 15 11.74 0.44 -0.49
CA LEU A 15 11.89 -0.23 0.79
C LEU A 15 10.69 0.17 1.65
N ILE A 16 9.84 -0.78 1.96
CA ILE A 16 8.73 -0.60 2.90
C ILE A 16 9.12 -1.27 4.22
N VAL A 17 8.99 -0.51 5.31
CA VAL A 17 9.16 -1.03 6.68
C VAL A 17 7.81 -0.97 7.38
N LEU A 18 7.32 -2.13 7.83
CA LEU A 18 6.07 -2.25 8.58
C LEU A 18 6.37 -2.32 10.08
N PHE A 19 5.61 -1.57 10.88
CA PHE A 19 5.70 -1.54 12.34
C PHE A 19 4.46 -2.15 12.96
N PHE A 20 4.65 -3.07 13.92
CA PHE A 20 3.55 -3.82 14.56
C PHE A 20 3.42 -3.52 16.06
N GLU A 21 4.48 -3.06 16.73
CA GLU A 21 4.50 -2.83 18.17
C GLU A 21 4.68 -1.35 18.52
N ALA A 22 5.63 -0.68 17.87
CA ALA A 22 5.93 0.73 18.10
C ALA A 22 6.41 1.41 16.82
N ILE A 23 6.12 2.70 16.67
CA ILE A 23 6.61 3.52 15.57
C ILE A 23 7.74 4.40 16.09
N PRO A 24 8.93 4.36 15.48
CA PRO A 24 10.06 5.21 15.91
C PRO A 24 9.75 6.69 15.66
N GLY A 25 10.35 7.56 16.47
CA GLY A 25 10.21 9.00 16.28
C GLY A 25 10.82 9.49 14.95
N VAL A 26 10.23 10.54 14.37
CA VAL A 26 10.66 11.11 13.08
C VAL A 26 12.16 11.42 13.04
N ASN A 27 12.74 11.96 14.12
CA ASN A 27 14.17 12.24 14.18
C ASN A 27 15.02 10.97 14.15
N GLN A 28 14.57 9.89 14.74
CA GLN A 28 15.22 8.59 14.69
C GLN A 28 15.18 8.01 13.28
N ILE A 29 14.04 8.09 12.61
CA ILE A 29 13.88 7.67 11.21
C ILE A 29 14.84 8.46 10.31
N LYS A 30 14.86 9.79 10.42
CA LYS A 30 15.74 10.64 9.62
C LYS A 30 17.21 10.30 9.85
N ALA A 31 17.64 10.18 11.09
CA ALA A 31 19.03 9.84 11.44
C ALA A 31 19.45 8.43 10.94
N ALA A 32 18.51 7.49 10.85
CA ALA A 32 18.76 6.18 10.25
C ALA A 32 18.81 6.27 8.72
N ALA A 33 17.87 6.99 8.10
CA ALA A 33 17.81 7.16 6.65
C ALA A 33 19.02 7.91 6.07
N ASP A 34 19.61 8.84 6.83
CA ASP A 34 20.83 9.58 6.44
C ASP A 34 22.05 8.66 6.23
N LYS A 35 22.00 7.42 6.74
CA LYS A 35 23.07 6.41 6.56
C LYS A 35 22.88 5.56 5.31
N LEU A 36 21.74 5.67 4.65
CA LEU A 36 21.43 4.96 3.41
C LEU A 36 21.80 5.79 2.18
N PRO A 37 21.92 5.18 1.00
CA PRO A 37 21.84 5.90 -0.26
C PRO A 37 20.60 6.79 -0.25
N ARG A 38 20.74 8.03 -0.74
CA ARG A 38 19.67 9.04 -0.64
C ARG A 38 18.42 8.60 -1.40
N PRO A 39 17.29 8.39 -0.73
CA PRO A 39 16.02 8.10 -1.40
C PRO A 39 15.47 9.34 -2.11
N ALA A 40 14.66 9.13 -3.15
CA ALA A 40 13.93 10.20 -3.84
C ALA A 40 12.81 10.79 -2.97
N ALA A 41 12.20 9.96 -2.11
CA ALA A 41 11.19 10.36 -1.15
C ALA A 41 11.20 9.41 0.07
N VAL A 42 10.76 9.94 1.20
CA VAL A 42 10.52 9.18 2.45
C VAL A 42 9.14 9.54 2.98
N HIS A 43 8.28 8.55 3.13
CA HIS A 43 6.91 8.69 3.58
C HIS A 43 6.67 7.85 4.83
N LEU A 44 6.12 8.45 5.87
CA LEU A 44 5.68 7.77 7.08
C LEU A 44 4.15 7.81 7.17
N ALA A 45 3.54 6.65 7.30
CA ALA A 45 2.13 6.52 7.64
C ALA A 45 1.99 5.88 9.02
N GLN A 46 1.01 6.32 9.80
CA GLN A 46 0.78 5.84 11.15
C GLN A 46 -0.70 5.82 11.51
N CYS A 47 -1.08 4.88 12.37
CA CYS A 47 -2.39 4.87 12.98
C CYS A 47 -2.52 6.03 13.97
N ASP A 48 -3.67 6.69 13.94
CA ASP A 48 -4.04 7.79 14.82
C ASP A 48 -5.57 7.81 15.06
N ALA A 49 -6.10 8.91 15.58
CA ALA A 49 -7.53 9.07 15.81
C ALA A 49 -8.38 8.99 14.52
N HIS A 50 -7.80 9.20 13.33
CA HIS A 50 -8.51 9.01 12.06
C HIS A 50 -8.64 7.54 11.71
N SER A 51 -7.67 6.70 12.08
CA SER A 51 -7.72 5.24 11.91
C SER A 51 -8.90 4.64 12.69
N GLU A 52 -9.21 5.17 13.88
CA GLU A 52 -10.37 4.75 14.68
C GLU A 52 -11.68 5.02 13.95
N ARG A 53 -11.79 6.14 13.23
CA ARG A 53 -13.00 6.46 12.43
C ARG A 53 -13.18 5.51 11.26
N ALA A 54 -12.08 4.98 10.74
CA ALA A 54 -12.04 4.05 9.63
C ALA A 54 -12.15 2.57 10.06
N ALA A 55 -12.52 2.30 11.32
CA ALA A 55 -12.60 0.94 11.87
C ALA A 55 -13.51 0.00 11.07
N MET A 56 -14.53 0.54 10.37
CA MET A 56 -15.40 -0.25 9.50
C MET A 56 -14.66 -0.93 8.32
N TRP A 57 -13.52 -0.37 7.91
CA TRP A 57 -12.68 -0.91 6.83
C TRP A 57 -11.57 -1.83 7.35
N THR A 58 -11.33 -1.84 8.66
CA THR A 58 -10.25 -2.63 9.23
C THR A 58 -10.53 -4.11 9.08
N ARG A 59 -9.56 -4.85 8.52
CA ARG A 59 -9.57 -6.29 8.42
C ARG A 59 -8.26 -6.85 8.95
N ASN A 60 -8.36 -7.82 9.86
CA ASN A 60 -7.20 -8.44 10.51
C ASN A 60 -7.47 -9.92 10.85
N PRO A 61 -7.67 -10.79 9.85
CA PRO A 61 -7.97 -12.20 10.10
C PRO A 61 -6.79 -12.95 10.74
N THR A 62 -5.57 -12.54 10.46
CA THR A 62 -4.36 -13.16 11.01
C THR A 62 -4.01 -12.73 12.43
N GLY A 63 -4.68 -11.71 12.98
CA GLY A 63 -4.34 -11.10 14.27
C GLY A 63 -3.10 -10.20 14.21
N ARG A 64 -2.52 -9.99 13.02
CA ARG A 64 -1.31 -9.22 12.82
C ARG A 64 -1.57 -8.01 11.92
N LEU A 65 -1.67 -6.84 12.52
CA LEU A 65 -2.00 -5.59 11.84
C LEU A 65 -0.87 -4.58 12.03
N ALA A 66 -0.36 -4.02 10.94
CA ALA A 66 0.62 -2.96 11.00
C ALA A 66 0.00 -1.69 11.60
N ILE A 67 0.68 -1.07 12.56
CA ILE A 67 0.28 0.22 13.16
C ILE A 67 0.99 1.41 12.51
N GLY A 68 2.00 1.13 11.70
CA GLY A 68 2.75 2.13 10.95
C GLY A 68 3.46 1.53 9.74
N ARG A 69 3.74 2.39 8.76
CA ARG A 69 4.46 2.06 7.55
C ARG A 69 5.43 3.19 7.20
N LEU A 70 6.70 2.87 6.99
CA LEU A 70 7.71 3.76 6.41
C LEU A 70 8.03 3.29 4.99
N ALA A 71 7.98 4.18 4.01
CA ALA A 71 8.38 3.89 2.63
C ALA A 71 9.53 4.81 2.21
N LEU A 72 10.60 4.22 1.67
CA LEU A 72 11.71 4.91 1.04
C LEU A 72 11.68 4.57 -0.46
N GLU A 73 11.62 5.60 -1.31
CA GLU A 73 11.57 5.44 -2.77
C GLU A 73 12.93 5.64 -3.40
N TYR A 74 13.28 4.76 -4.35
CA TYR A 74 14.52 4.80 -5.12
C TYR A 74 14.22 4.68 -6.62
N ALA A 75 14.88 5.49 -7.43
CA ALA A 75 14.73 5.43 -8.89
C ALA A 75 15.33 4.15 -9.52
N SER A 76 16.21 3.46 -8.79
CA SER A 76 16.86 2.21 -9.20
C SER A 76 17.10 1.35 -7.97
N GLU A 77 17.53 0.10 -8.18
CA GLU A 77 17.97 -0.79 -7.11
C GLU A 77 19.24 -0.22 -6.45
N ALA A 78 19.05 0.55 -5.38
CA ALA A 78 20.11 1.29 -4.70
C ALA A 78 20.55 0.66 -3.37
N LEU A 79 19.79 -0.32 -2.86
CA LEU A 79 20.05 -1.02 -1.60
C LEU A 79 20.19 -2.51 -1.85
N ASP A 80 21.19 -3.12 -1.22
CA ASP A 80 21.23 -4.57 -1.04
C ASP A 80 20.29 -4.98 0.11
N TRP A 81 19.90 -6.26 0.11
CA TRP A 81 18.93 -6.78 1.06
C TRP A 81 19.42 -6.79 2.52
N GLU A 82 20.73 -7.00 2.74
CA GLU A 82 21.34 -6.96 4.08
C GLU A 82 21.24 -5.56 4.68
N THR A 83 21.57 -4.53 3.89
CA THR A 83 21.42 -3.12 4.31
C THR A 83 19.96 -2.77 4.59
N ALA A 84 19.01 -3.21 3.76
CA ALA A 84 17.59 -2.96 3.94
C ALA A 84 17.04 -3.59 5.23
N THR A 85 17.42 -4.85 5.53
CA THR A 85 17.00 -5.53 6.77
C THR A 85 17.63 -4.91 8.00
N ALA A 86 18.93 -4.61 7.99
CA ALA A 86 19.61 -3.96 9.11
C ALA A 86 19.03 -2.57 9.42
N PHE A 87 18.60 -1.82 8.39
CA PHE A 87 17.90 -0.57 8.57
C PHE A 87 16.55 -0.76 9.28
N ALA A 88 15.73 -1.71 8.82
CA ALA A 88 14.43 -2.01 9.43
C ALA A 88 14.58 -2.49 10.87
N ASP A 89 15.53 -3.39 11.15
CA ASP A 89 15.83 -3.89 12.50
C ASP A 89 16.24 -2.76 13.46
N THR A 90 17.04 -1.80 12.97
CA THR A 90 17.42 -0.61 13.77
C THR A 90 16.21 0.22 14.20
N LEU A 91 15.14 0.18 13.42
CA LEU A 91 13.90 0.90 13.68
C LEU A 91 12.83 0.03 14.38
N GLY A 92 13.08 -1.27 14.56
CA GLY A 92 12.13 -2.22 15.17
C GLY A 92 10.97 -2.57 14.24
N GLY A 93 11.21 -2.59 12.93
CA GLY A 93 10.21 -2.92 11.91
C GLY A 93 10.63 -4.09 11.01
N GLU A 94 9.75 -4.47 10.10
CA GLU A 94 9.97 -5.52 9.11
C GLU A 94 10.20 -4.95 7.73
N ALA A 95 11.28 -5.37 7.09
CA ALA A 95 11.66 -4.92 5.75
C ALA A 95 10.91 -5.69 4.65
N HIS A 96 10.44 -4.95 3.65
CA HIS A 96 9.90 -5.49 2.40
C HIS A 96 10.53 -4.70 1.24
N TRP A 97 11.26 -5.39 0.37
CA TRP A 97 11.80 -4.81 -0.85
C TRP A 97 10.83 -5.02 -2.00
N CYS A 98 10.43 -3.94 -2.66
CA CYS A 98 9.31 -3.95 -3.59
C CYS A 98 9.66 -3.30 -4.93
N LEU A 99 9.03 -3.79 -6.00
CA LEU A 99 8.83 -3.07 -7.24
C LEU A 99 7.54 -2.25 -7.15
N GLY A 100 7.65 -0.94 -7.37
CA GLY A 100 6.55 0.00 -7.26
C GLY A 100 5.95 0.39 -8.60
N ALA A 101 4.62 0.47 -8.63
CA ALA A 101 3.85 1.09 -9.71
C ALA A 101 2.84 2.07 -9.09
N SER A 102 2.53 3.15 -9.80
CA SER A 102 1.61 4.19 -9.31
C SER A 102 0.50 4.44 -10.34
N PRO A 103 -0.56 3.61 -10.36
CA PRO A 103 -1.72 3.81 -11.24
C PRO A 103 -2.33 5.20 -11.12
N ILE A 104 -2.34 5.76 -9.90
CA ILE A 104 -2.69 7.16 -9.64
C ILE A 104 -1.51 7.81 -8.91
N ALA A 105 -1.01 8.92 -9.46
CA ALA A 105 0.12 9.66 -8.90
C ALA A 105 -0.14 10.08 -7.45
N HIS A 106 0.90 10.02 -6.63
CA HIS A 106 0.81 10.34 -5.22
C HIS A 106 0.60 11.85 -4.98
N PRO A 107 -0.41 12.30 -4.21
CA PRO A 107 -0.70 13.71 -4.00
C PRO A 107 0.36 14.45 -3.15
N LEU A 108 1.22 13.74 -2.40
CA LEU A 108 2.31 14.34 -1.61
C LEU A 108 3.55 14.76 -2.41
N ASN A 109 3.51 14.76 -3.73
CA ASN A 109 4.63 15.24 -4.53
C ASN A 109 5.00 16.71 -4.23
N THR A 110 4.05 17.50 -3.69
CA THR A 110 4.22 18.92 -3.38
C THR A 110 3.87 19.33 -1.95
N ALA A 111 3.24 18.48 -1.16
CA ALA A 111 2.81 18.74 0.22
C ALA A 111 3.56 17.85 1.23
N LEU A 112 3.73 18.32 2.47
CA LEU A 112 4.39 17.56 3.54
C LEU A 112 3.42 16.60 4.27
N THR A 113 2.12 16.88 4.24
CA THR A 113 1.09 16.08 4.90
C THR A 113 -0.09 15.89 3.95
N PHE A 114 -0.56 14.66 3.85
CA PHE A 114 -1.79 14.36 3.13
C PHE A 114 -3.01 14.63 4.03
N SER A 115 -3.97 15.40 3.54
CA SER A 115 -5.17 15.77 4.28
C SER A 115 -6.31 14.74 4.20
N GLY A 116 -6.04 13.55 3.69
CA GLY A 116 -6.96 12.43 3.57
C GLY A 116 -6.56 11.26 4.45
N THR A 117 -6.96 10.06 4.06
CA THR A 117 -6.60 8.81 4.71
C THR A 117 -5.89 7.89 3.74
N LEU A 118 -4.85 7.20 4.20
CA LEU A 118 -4.17 6.14 3.47
C LEU A 118 -4.73 4.81 3.94
N GLN A 119 -5.30 4.03 3.03
CA GLN A 119 -5.61 2.62 3.25
C GLN A 119 -4.39 1.79 2.89
N LEU A 120 -3.84 1.09 3.87
CA LEU A 120 -2.79 0.10 3.70
C LEU A 120 -3.41 -1.28 3.66
N CYS A 121 -3.19 -2.02 2.55
CA CYS A 121 -3.53 -3.43 2.43
C CYS A 121 -2.26 -4.25 2.25
N CYS A 122 -1.99 -5.18 3.19
CA CYS A 122 -0.91 -6.15 3.07
C CYS A 122 -1.53 -7.52 2.78
N PHE A 123 -1.04 -8.23 1.75
CA PHE A 123 -1.68 -9.46 1.33
C PHE A 123 -0.70 -10.55 0.88
N GLU A 124 -1.10 -11.81 1.09
CA GLU A 124 -0.62 -12.95 0.33
C GLU A 124 -1.55 -13.17 -0.87
N ARG A 125 -1.00 -13.68 -1.96
CA ARG A 125 -1.78 -14.01 -3.17
C ARG A 125 -2.74 -15.17 -2.91
N ARG A 126 -3.80 -15.22 -3.67
CA ARG A 126 -4.69 -16.38 -3.73
C ARG A 126 -3.88 -17.63 -4.06
N GLU A 127 -4.17 -18.72 -3.37
CA GLU A 127 -3.52 -20.02 -3.59
C GLU A 127 -3.63 -20.49 -5.07
N GLY A 128 -2.53 -20.97 -5.60
CA GLY A 128 -2.43 -21.48 -6.96
C GLY A 128 -2.01 -20.45 -8.01
N LEU A 129 -1.91 -19.16 -7.69
CA LEU A 129 -1.40 -18.16 -8.63
C LEU A 129 0.13 -18.24 -8.72
N SER A 130 0.63 -18.31 -9.96
CA SER A 130 2.05 -18.06 -10.26
C SER A 130 2.40 -16.57 -10.13
N ASP A 131 3.69 -16.24 -10.12
CA ASP A 131 4.16 -14.84 -10.09
C ASP A 131 3.70 -14.05 -11.33
N GLU A 132 3.65 -14.70 -12.48
CA GLU A 132 3.22 -14.07 -13.74
C GLU A 132 1.71 -13.82 -13.73
N GLU A 133 0.91 -14.78 -13.25
CA GLU A 133 -0.54 -14.62 -13.12
C GLU A 133 -0.89 -13.56 -12.08
N LEU A 134 -0.21 -13.53 -10.92
CA LEU A 134 -0.38 -12.48 -9.93
C LEU A 134 -0.16 -11.10 -10.55
N LYS A 135 0.98 -10.89 -11.20
CA LYS A 135 1.31 -9.63 -11.86
C LYS A 135 0.26 -9.25 -12.89
N HIS A 136 -0.10 -10.19 -13.77
CA HIS A 136 -1.06 -9.92 -14.84
C HIS A 136 -2.42 -9.52 -14.28
N ILE A 137 -2.99 -10.32 -13.37
CA ILE A 137 -4.33 -10.06 -12.82
C ILE A 137 -4.30 -8.79 -11.97
N TRP A 138 -3.32 -8.63 -11.08
CA TRP A 138 -3.29 -7.48 -10.16
C TRP A 138 -3.09 -6.15 -10.90
N PHE A 139 -2.11 -6.07 -11.79
CA PHE A 139 -1.78 -4.82 -12.45
C PHE A 139 -2.70 -4.47 -13.63
N ASN A 140 -3.11 -5.46 -14.41
CA ASN A 140 -3.83 -5.19 -15.67
C ASN A 140 -5.33 -5.37 -15.58
N GLU A 141 -5.84 -6.12 -14.58
CA GLU A 141 -7.27 -6.39 -14.45
C GLU A 141 -7.86 -5.80 -13.16
N HIS A 142 -7.24 -6.05 -11.99
CA HIS A 142 -7.75 -5.57 -10.71
C HIS A 142 -7.52 -4.07 -10.50
N ALA A 143 -6.33 -3.54 -10.78
CA ALA A 143 -6.03 -2.13 -10.56
C ALA A 143 -6.97 -1.18 -11.34
N PRO A 144 -7.30 -1.42 -12.62
CA PRO A 144 -8.33 -0.63 -13.32
C PRO A 144 -9.69 -0.68 -12.63
N VAL A 145 -10.10 -1.84 -12.12
CA VAL A 145 -11.37 -1.96 -11.38
C VAL A 145 -11.33 -1.13 -10.09
N ALA A 146 -10.25 -1.22 -9.31
CA ALA A 146 -10.09 -0.44 -8.08
C ALA A 146 -10.15 1.07 -8.37
N VAL A 147 -9.45 1.53 -9.42
CA VAL A 147 -9.46 2.96 -9.84
C VAL A 147 -10.84 3.42 -10.30
N GLU A 148 -11.60 2.57 -10.99
CA GLU A 148 -12.93 2.92 -11.49
C GLU A 148 -13.99 2.91 -10.39
N THR A 149 -13.89 1.98 -9.43
CA THR A 149 -14.96 1.73 -8.44
C THR A 149 -14.80 2.52 -7.13
N GLN A 150 -13.63 3.08 -6.87
CA GLN A 150 -13.32 3.78 -5.63
C GLN A 150 -12.99 5.26 -5.88
N ASN A 151 -13.21 6.11 -4.88
CA ASN A 151 -12.83 7.53 -4.90
C ASN A 151 -11.36 7.76 -4.49
N ASN A 152 -10.46 6.88 -4.87
CA ASN A 152 -9.07 7.04 -4.54
C ASN A 152 -8.44 8.22 -5.31
N VAL A 153 -7.61 9.00 -4.61
CA VAL A 153 -6.89 10.18 -5.14
C VAL A 153 -5.40 9.92 -5.29
N GLY A 154 -4.96 8.74 -4.91
CA GLY A 154 -3.62 8.21 -5.08
C GLY A 154 -3.67 6.69 -4.95
N TYR A 155 -2.87 5.97 -5.75
CA TYR A 155 -2.81 4.51 -5.69
C TYR A 155 -1.41 4.03 -6.00
N ARG A 156 -0.82 3.30 -5.07
CA ARG A 156 0.49 2.66 -5.21
C ARG A 156 0.36 1.16 -5.03
N GLN A 157 0.96 0.42 -5.94
CA GLN A 157 1.12 -1.02 -5.89
C GLN A 157 2.58 -1.33 -5.61
N ASN A 158 2.86 -2.14 -4.60
CA ASN A 158 4.20 -2.56 -4.22
C ASN A 158 4.26 -4.09 -4.28
N LEU A 159 4.78 -4.61 -5.40
CA LEU A 159 5.04 -6.04 -5.57
C LEU A 159 6.23 -6.41 -4.71
N VAL A 160 6.04 -7.27 -3.74
CA VAL A 160 7.08 -7.69 -2.81
C VAL A 160 8.02 -8.68 -3.47
N LEU A 161 9.31 -8.38 -3.47
CA LEU A 161 10.38 -9.25 -3.97
C LEU A 161 11.07 -10.01 -2.84
N SER A 162 11.18 -9.38 -1.67
CA SER A 162 11.80 -9.94 -0.48
C SER A 162 11.15 -9.40 0.78
N SER A 163 10.99 -10.26 1.80
CA SER A 163 10.45 -9.93 3.11
C SER A 163 11.33 -10.47 4.21
N SER A 164 11.55 -9.71 5.29
CA SER A 164 12.42 -10.15 6.40
C SER A 164 11.74 -11.18 7.33
N HIS A 165 10.43 -11.11 7.50
CA HIS A 165 9.69 -11.98 8.43
C HIS A 165 8.42 -12.56 7.80
N SER A 166 7.45 -11.71 7.47
CA SER A 166 6.15 -12.19 6.97
C SER A 166 6.17 -12.41 5.47
N PRO A 167 5.68 -13.56 4.98
CA PRO A 167 5.51 -13.76 3.56
C PRO A 167 4.37 -12.86 3.07
N LEU A 168 4.70 -11.82 2.33
CA LEU A 168 3.75 -10.96 1.63
C LEU A 168 4.07 -10.99 0.14
N ASP A 169 3.04 -11.01 -0.69
CA ASP A 169 3.17 -10.88 -2.14
C ASP A 169 2.96 -9.44 -2.60
N GLY A 170 2.15 -8.69 -1.87
CA GLY A 170 1.91 -7.30 -2.20
C GLY A 170 1.52 -6.41 -1.03
N ILE A 171 1.86 -5.14 -1.18
CA ILE A 171 1.46 -4.04 -0.29
C ILE A 171 0.81 -2.97 -1.14
N VAL A 172 -0.48 -2.74 -0.91
CA VAL A 172 -1.27 -1.71 -1.60
C VAL A 172 -1.41 -0.50 -0.70
N GLU A 173 -1.27 0.66 -1.30
CA GLU A 173 -1.49 1.94 -0.64
C GLU A 173 -2.45 2.76 -1.48
N GLU A 174 -3.65 2.97 -0.97
CA GLU A 174 -4.70 3.77 -1.60
C GLU A 174 -4.97 5.00 -0.75
N LEU A 175 -4.99 6.15 -1.38
CA LEU A 175 -5.25 7.42 -0.70
C LEU A 175 -6.65 7.90 -1.05
N PHE A 176 -7.41 8.25 -0.03
CA PHE A 176 -8.78 8.70 -0.14
C PHE A 176 -8.98 10.08 0.49
N PRO A 177 -10.01 10.84 0.08
CA PRO A 177 -10.50 11.97 0.85
C PRO A 177 -10.84 11.52 2.29
N ILE A 178 -10.67 12.41 3.27
CA ILE A 178 -10.87 12.06 4.69
C ILE A 178 -12.29 11.58 5.00
N ALA A 179 -13.29 12.00 4.24
CA ALA A 179 -14.67 11.56 4.39
C ALA A 179 -14.83 10.06 4.14
N ALA A 180 -14.06 9.48 3.23
CA ALA A 180 -14.08 8.05 2.90
C ALA A 180 -13.72 7.15 4.10
N ALA A 181 -13.04 7.67 5.11
CA ALA A 181 -12.70 6.92 6.33
C ALA A 181 -13.92 6.40 7.08
N ALA A 182 -15.07 7.10 7.00
CA ALA A 182 -16.27 6.77 7.78
C ALA A 182 -17.55 6.69 6.92
N SER A 183 -17.43 6.67 5.60
CA SER A 183 -18.58 6.75 4.69
C SER A 183 -18.40 5.86 3.47
N LEU A 184 -19.32 4.94 3.26
CA LEU A 184 -19.40 4.11 2.05
C LEU A 184 -19.58 4.96 0.79
N THR A 185 -20.44 5.98 0.86
CA THR A 185 -20.76 6.86 -0.27
C THR A 185 -19.59 7.74 -0.67
N ASP A 186 -18.70 8.08 0.26
CA ASP A 186 -17.48 8.83 -0.03
C ASP A 186 -16.32 7.92 -0.44
N PHE A 187 -16.38 6.64 -0.08
CA PHE A 187 -15.33 5.65 -0.42
C PHE A 187 -15.50 5.13 -1.86
N PHE A 188 -16.73 4.82 -2.26
CA PHE A 188 -17.01 4.32 -3.60
C PHE A 188 -17.34 5.46 -4.57
N ALA A 189 -16.85 5.34 -5.79
CA ALA A 189 -17.23 6.22 -6.89
C ALA A 189 -18.76 6.13 -7.11
N ASP A 190 -19.38 7.25 -7.51
CA ASP A 190 -20.85 7.34 -7.68
C ASP A 190 -21.64 6.89 -6.42
N GLY A 191 -21.07 7.03 -5.23
CA GLY A 191 -21.65 6.55 -3.97
C GLY A 191 -23.02 7.15 -3.62
N ASP A 192 -23.38 8.31 -4.18
CA ASP A 192 -24.71 8.93 -4.04
C ASP A 192 -25.81 8.18 -4.78
N ASP A 193 -25.45 7.28 -5.71
CA ASP A 193 -26.35 6.38 -6.41
C ASP A 193 -26.25 4.96 -5.79
N PRO A 194 -27.24 4.51 -5.02
CA PRO A 194 -27.16 3.21 -4.33
C PRO A 194 -27.00 2.00 -5.27
N GLU A 195 -27.59 2.04 -6.46
CA GLU A 195 -27.48 0.94 -7.42
C GLU A 195 -26.06 0.85 -8.00
N LYS A 196 -25.49 1.98 -8.39
CA LYS A 196 -24.10 2.03 -8.87
C LYS A 196 -23.12 1.68 -7.76
N MET A 197 -23.31 2.20 -6.54
CA MET A 197 -22.44 1.87 -5.40
C MET A 197 -22.43 0.37 -5.14
N MET A 198 -23.60 -0.30 -5.13
CA MET A 198 -23.68 -1.75 -4.95
C MET A 198 -22.99 -2.52 -6.08
N ASN A 199 -23.11 -2.06 -7.32
CA ASN A 199 -22.37 -2.63 -8.45
C ASN A 199 -20.86 -2.48 -8.26
N HIS A 200 -20.38 -1.31 -7.81
CA HIS A 200 -18.96 -1.06 -7.54
C HIS A 200 -18.44 -1.95 -6.42
N ILE A 201 -19.19 -2.10 -5.31
CA ILE A 201 -18.85 -3.02 -4.23
C ILE A 201 -18.68 -4.45 -4.76
N GLN A 202 -19.65 -4.93 -5.53
CA GLN A 202 -19.61 -6.28 -6.10
C GLN A 202 -18.40 -6.46 -7.02
N ARG A 203 -18.18 -5.56 -7.97
CA ARG A 203 -17.08 -5.62 -8.93
C ARG A 203 -15.71 -5.61 -8.24
N LEU A 204 -15.53 -4.73 -7.24
CA LEU A 204 -14.30 -4.65 -6.47
C LEU A 204 -14.06 -5.95 -5.68
N THR A 205 -15.10 -6.48 -5.02
CA THR A 205 -15.01 -7.73 -4.26
C THR A 205 -14.61 -8.91 -5.16
N GLU A 206 -15.34 -9.13 -6.26
CA GLU A 206 -15.06 -10.20 -7.22
C GLU A 206 -13.63 -10.08 -7.80
N SER A 207 -13.18 -8.86 -8.08
CA SER A 207 -11.84 -8.60 -8.59
C SER A 207 -10.76 -8.86 -7.53
N SER A 208 -11.00 -8.48 -6.26
CA SER A 208 -10.09 -8.72 -5.15
C SER A 208 -9.89 -10.21 -4.88
N GLU A 209 -10.96 -10.99 -4.88
CA GLU A 209 -10.93 -12.45 -4.65
C GLU A 209 -10.14 -13.23 -5.70
N ARG A 210 -9.89 -12.63 -6.85
CA ARG A 210 -9.04 -13.23 -7.89
C ARG A 210 -7.54 -13.11 -7.59
N VAL A 211 -7.16 -12.13 -6.79
CA VAL A 211 -5.77 -11.77 -6.49
C VAL A 211 -5.38 -12.18 -5.08
N LEU A 212 -6.21 -11.83 -4.10
CA LEU A 212 -5.90 -11.86 -2.68
C LEU A 212 -6.42 -13.14 -2.02
N ASP A 213 -5.62 -13.72 -1.13
CA ASP A 213 -6.13 -14.59 -0.07
C ASP A 213 -6.70 -13.69 1.04
N LEU A 214 -8.02 -13.59 1.12
CA LEU A 214 -8.69 -12.70 2.07
C LEU A 214 -8.45 -13.08 3.54
N GLU A 215 -8.19 -14.36 3.82
CA GLU A 215 -7.90 -14.84 5.19
C GLU A 215 -6.44 -14.54 5.61
N LYS A 216 -5.61 -14.15 4.65
CA LYS A 216 -4.20 -13.79 4.87
C LYS A 216 -3.90 -12.34 4.52
N SER A 217 -4.93 -11.52 4.35
CA SER A 217 -4.80 -10.12 3.98
C SER A 217 -5.28 -9.23 5.10
N SER A 218 -4.57 -8.15 5.38
CA SER A 218 -4.94 -7.15 6.37
C SER A 218 -5.18 -5.80 5.72
N VAL A 219 -6.14 -5.04 6.27
CA VAL A 219 -6.45 -3.67 5.82
C VAL A 219 -6.54 -2.76 7.03
N ILE A 220 -5.90 -1.59 6.94
CA ILE A 220 -6.00 -0.54 7.94
C ILE A 220 -5.84 0.83 7.31
N HIS A 221 -6.50 1.83 7.89
CA HIS A 221 -6.35 3.23 7.50
C HIS A 221 -5.35 3.96 8.39
N MET A 222 -4.57 4.87 7.79
CA MET A 222 -3.49 5.61 8.43
C MET A 222 -3.48 7.07 7.96
N THR A 223 -2.83 7.94 8.73
CA THR A 223 -2.45 9.29 8.28
C THR A 223 -1.03 9.25 7.73
N GLU A 224 -0.79 9.87 6.58
CA GLU A 224 0.52 9.88 5.92
C GLU A 224 1.14 11.27 5.89
N GLN A 225 2.46 11.31 6.08
CA GLN A 225 3.29 12.49 5.93
C GLN A 225 4.57 12.18 5.14
N ARG A 226 5.06 13.16 4.37
CA ARG A 226 6.36 13.12 3.73
C ARG A 226 7.42 13.65 4.68
N LEU A 227 8.53 12.93 4.84
CA LEU A 227 9.65 13.30 5.71
C LEU A 227 10.81 13.91 4.95
N LEU A 228 11.02 13.53 3.68
CA LEU A 228 12.05 14.03 2.75
C LEU A 228 11.49 14.13 1.34
#